data_2aab4988c9a4528b2fc03c84e77e4216
#
_entry.id   2aab4988c9a4528b2fc03c84e77e4216
#
_cell.length_a   1.000
_cell.length_b   1.000
_cell.length_c   1.000
_cell.angle_alpha   90.00
_cell.angle_beta   90.00
_cell.angle_gamma   90.00
#
_symmetry.space_group_name_H-M   'P 1'
#
loop_
_entity.id
_entity.type
_entity.pdbx_description
1 polymer ?
#
loop_
_entity_poly.entity_id
_entity_poly.type
_entity_poly.pdbx_seq_one_letter_code
_entity_poly.pdbx_strand_id
1 'polypeptide(L)'
;GGSPLFSASGPAALNGVTRPKIQPITAPATVRANDRSMKVGTGPSAKTLRVGGMMVAFGTGRNASKTDPENVDVQTLYSVLDNTRYREITTSLGKRLEVHPGGGSCPSGADCVPAPAALGAGVTTAKLARREFIEDGDYGVIKEVDELKLETWANFNGWYLDLPAVGERLLKPMEFYDASNLMTMWS
;
A
#
# COMPACT_ATOMS: atom_id res chain seq x y z
N GLY A 1 -20.87 4.20 6.99
CA GLY A 1 -19.76 4.33 6.08
C GLY A 1 -18.44 4.31 6.83
N GLY A 2 -17.54 3.43 6.46
CA GLY A 2 -16.18 3.39 7.02
C GLY A 2 -15.25 4.39 6.31
N SER A 3 -14.13 4.68 6.93
CA SER A 3 -13.04 5.38 6.25
C SER A 3 -12.38 4.44 5.23
N PRO A 4 -12.00 4.93 4.05
CA PRO A 4 -11.27 4.11 3.09
C PRO A 4 -9.90 3.71 3.68
N LEU A 5 -9.42 2.54 3.32
CA LEU A 5 -8.06 2.12 3.66
C LEU A 5 -7.02 3.09 3.07
N PHE A 6 -7.21 3.47 1.84
CA PHE A 6 -6.35 4.37 1.10
C PHE A 6 -7.14 5.12 0.02
N SER A 7 -6.74 6.34 -0.27
CA SER A 7 -7.24 7.11 -1.41
C SER A 7 -6.10 7.40 -2.35
N ALA A 8 -6.23 6.98 -3.60
CA ALA A 8 -5.28 7.30 -4.66
C ALA A 8 -5.42 8.77 -5.08
N SER A 9 -5.37 9.66 -4.10
CA SER A 9 -5.37 11.10 -4.24
C SER A 9 -4.22 11.64 -3.40
N GLY A 10 -3.47 12.56 -3.93
CA GLY A 10 -2.30 13.09 -3.23
C GLY A 10 -1.83 14.39 -3.85
N PRO A 11 -0.69 14.89 -3.42
CA PRO A 11 -0.11 16.04 -4.08
C PRO A 11 0.07 15.73 -5.56
N ALA A 12 -0.24 16.71 -6.40
CA ALA A 12 -0.09 16.57 -7.85
C ALA A 12 1.36 16.27 -8.28
N ALA A 13 2.31 16.52 -7.41
CA ALA A 13 3.71 16.16 -7.61
C ALA A 13 4.29 15.53 -6.33
N LEU A 14 5.01 14.43 -6.48
CA LEU A 14 5.77 13.77 -5.43
C LEU A 14 7.07 13.22 -6.04
N ASN A 15 8.20 13.49 -5.40
CA ASN A 15 9.52 13.09 -5.87
C ASN A 15 9.81 13.51 -7.33
N GLY A 16 9.36 14.71 -7.73
CA GLY A 16 9.55 15.23 -9.08
C GLY A 16 8.62 14.68 -10.15
N VAL A 17 7.74 13.73 -9.80
CA VAL A 17 6.76 13.15 -10.71
C VAL A 17 5.41 13.83 -10.52
N THR A 18 4.86 14.37 -11.61
CA THR A 18 3.52 14.95 -11.64
C THR A 18 2.49 13.83 -11.79
N ARG A 19 1.50 13.81 -10.89
CA ARG A 19 0.37 12.87 -10.88
C ARG A 19 -0.93 13.63 -10.98
N PRO A 20 -1.99 13.01 -11.50
CA PRO A 20 -3.32 13.58 -11.39
C PRO A 20 -3.72 13.68 -9.90
N LYS A 21 -4.51 14.69 -9.57
CA LYS A 21 -5.01 14.88 -8.19
C LYS A 21 -5.77 13.66 -7.68
N ILE A 22 -6.48 12.99 -8.57
CA ILE A 22 -7.20 11.74 -8.32
C ILE A 22 -6.80 10.75 -9.38
N GLN A 23 -6.24 9.63 -8.97
CA GLN A 23 -5.92 8.52 -9.86
C GLN A 23 -7.06 7.50 -9.80
N PRO A 24 -7.74 7.21 -10.92
CA PRO A 24 -8.85 6.27 -10.95
C PRO A 24 -8.36 4.84 -10.72
N ILE A 25 -9.08 4.08 -9.90
CA ILE A 25 -8.86 2.65 -9.68
C ILE A 25 -10.05 1.93 -10.35
N THR A 26 -9.78 1.22 -11.44
CA THR A 26 -10.81 0.53 -12.22
C THR A 26 -10.66 -0.99 -12.20
N ALA A 27 -9.47 -1.50 -11.95
CA ALA A 27 -9.22 -2.92 -11.76
C ALA A 27 -9.43 -3.34 -10.28
N PRO A 28 -9.88 -4.56 -10.02
CA PRO A 28 -9.95 -5.10 -8.67
C PRO A 28 -8.59 -5.13 -7.98
N ALA A 29 -8.59 -4.91 -6.67
CA ALA A 29 -7.40 -5.09 -5.86
C ALA A 29 -7.09 -6.58 -5.65
N THR A 30 -5.81 -6.90 -5.55
CA THR A 30 -5.32 -8.23 -5.18
C THR A 30 -4.83 -8.18 -3.74
N VAL A 31 -5.22 -9.16 -2.93
CA VAL A 31 -4.96 -9.18 -1.50
C VAL A 31 -4.18 -10.42 -1.12
N ARG A 32 -3.17 -10.24 -0.28
CA ARG A 32 -2.36 -11.33 0.27
C ARG A 32 -2.00 -11.09 1.72
N ALA A 33 -1.86 -12.17 2.50
CA ALA A 33 -1.32 -12.09 3.84
C ALA A 33 0.09 -11.46 3.84
N ASN A 34 0.30 -10.53 4.75
CA ASN A 34 1.61 -9.91 4.92
C ASN A 34 2.51 -10.82 5.78
N ASP A 35 3.60 -11.26 5.22
CA ASP A 35 4.60 -12.14 5.86
C ASP A 35 5.81 -11.39 6.42
N ARG A 36 5.84 -10.08 6.31
CA ARG A 36 6.96 -9.25 6.74
C ARG A 36 7.07 -9.17 8.25
N SER A 37 8.30 -8.96 8.69
CA SER A 37 8.64 -8.73 10.08
C SER A 37 9.24 -7.34 10.25
N MET A 38 9.20 -6.81 11.45
CA MET A 38 9.89 -5.58 11.82
C MET A 38 10.59 -5.75 13.17
N LYS A 39 11.58 -4.91 13.41
CA LYS A 39 12.28 -4.83 14.69
C LYS A 39 11.57 -3.84 15.60
N VAL A 40 11.24 -4.29 16.79
CA VAL A 40 10.57 -3.48 17.84
C VAL A 40 11.50 -3.37 19.03
N GLY A 41 11.71 -2.14 19.53
CA GLY A 41 12.65 -1.82 20.59
C GLY A 41 14.06 -1.55 20.06
N THR A 42 14.97 -1.28 20.99
CA THR A 42 16.37 -0.92 20.71
C THR A 42 17.33 -1.73 21.57
N GLY A 43 18.57 -1.84 21.12
CA GLY A 43 19.64 -2.52 21.86
C GLY A 43 19.39 -4.03 22.07
N PRO A 44 19.92 -4.61 23.16
CA PRO A 44 19.84 -6.06 23.43
C PRO A 44 18.41 -6.58 23.65
N SER A 45 17.46 -5.70 23.98
CA SER A 45 16.05 -6.04 24.19
C SER A 45 15.20 -5.96 22.92
N ALA A 46 15.78 -5.59 21.79
CA ALA A 46 15.05 -5.51 20.54
C ALA A 46 14.55 -6.90 20.11
N LYS A 47 13.29 -6.97 19.69
CA LYS A 47 12.65 -8.20 19.22
C LYS A 47 12.22 -8.05 17.78
N THR A 48 12.28 -9.13 17.02
CA THR A 48 11.71 -9.20 15.68
C THR A 48 10.31 -9.80 15.76
N LEU A 49 9.33 -9.03 15.37
CA LEU A 49 7.91 -9.41 15.42
C LEU A 49 7.32 -9.43 14.00
N ARG A 50 6.38 -10.35 13.76
CA ARG A 50 5.61 -10.33 12.52
C ARG A 50 4.66 -9.14 12.53
N VAL A 51 4.65 -8.39 11.43
CA VAL A 51 3.73 -7.25 11.27
C VAL A 51 2.29 -7.73 11.19
N GLY A 52 2.06 -8.84 10.50
CA GLY A 52 0.71 -9.34 10.24
C GLY A 52 -0.09 -8.45 9.29
N GLY A 53 -1.38 -8.68 9.22
CA GLY A 53 -2.28 -7.96 8.33
C GLY A 53 -2.23 -8.45 6.89
N MET A 54 -2.76 -7.64 5.99
CA MET A 54 -2.87 -7.93 4.57
C MET A 54 -2.15 -6.86 3.75
N MET A 55 -1.48 -7.27 2.70
CA MET A 55 -1.05 -6.36 1.64
C MET A 55 -2.13 -6.29 0.58
N VAL A 56 -2.56 -5.08 0.28
CA VAL A 56 -3.61 -4.79 -0.72
C VAL A 56 -2.93 -4.10 -1.89
N ALA A 57 -2.80 -4.80 -3.01
CA ALA A 57 -2.16 -4.31 -4.22
C ALA A 57 -3.21 -3.92 -5.27
N PHE A 58 -3.05 -2.76 -5.86
CA PHE A 58 -3.92 -2.25 -6.92
C PHE A 58 -3.19 -1.25 -7.81
N GLY A 59 -3.60 -1.21 -9.04
CA GLY A 59 -3.10 -0.23 -10.00
C GLY A 59 -4.10 0.88 -10.28
N THR A 60 -3.60 1.98 -10.80
CA THR A 60 -4.43 3.08 -11.28
C THR A 60 -4.47 3.14 -12.79
N GLY A 61 -5.52 3.74 -13.30
CA GLY A 61 -5.78 3.91 -14.72
C GLY A 61 -7.26 3.76 -15.04
N ARG A 62 -7.67 4.37 -16.14
CA ARG A 62 -9.02 4.28 -16.68
C ARG A 62 -8.97 4.22 -18.20
N ASN A 63 -9.85 3.42 -18.77
CA ASN A 63 -10.10 3.37 -20.20
C ASN A 63 -11.60 3.12 -20.46
N ALA A 64 -12.43 4.08 -20.08
CA ALA A 64 -13.88 4.00 -20.14
C ALA A 64 -14.51 5.06 -21.07
N SER A 65 -13.74 6.06 -21.47
CA SER A 65 -14.18 7.11 -22.39
C SER A 65 -13.28 7.20 -23.62
N LYS A 66 -13.77 7.82 -24.68
CA LYS A 66 -13.01 8.00 -25.93
C LYS A 66 -11.74 8.86 -25.74
N THR A 67 -11.71 9.70 -24.73
CA THR A 67 -10.58 10.59 -24.44
C THR A 67 -9.56 9.99 -23.48
N ASP A 68 -9.90 8.89 -22.81
CA ASP A 68 -8.97 8.26 -21.86
C ASP A 68 -7.64 7.80 -22.52
N PRO A 69 -7.62 7.27 -23.77
CA PRO A 69 -6.37 6.92 -24.43
C PRO A 69 -5.42 8.12 -24.65
N GLU A 70 -5.95 9.33 -24.74
CA GLU A 70 -5.17 10.57 -24.91
C GLU A 70 -4.57 11.08 -23.59
N ASN A 71 -5.03 10.56 -22.46
CA ASN A 71 -4.50 10.95 -21.17
C ASN A 71 -3.11 10.32 -20.95
N VAL A 72 -2.13 11.16 -20.78
CA VAL A 72 -0.71 10.80 -20.57
C VAL A 72 -0.26 10.96 -19.13
N ASP A 73 -1.18 11.18 -18.21
CA ASP A 73 -0.86 11.29 -16.77
C ASP A 73 -0.22 10.01 -16.24
N VAL A 74 0.76 10.18 -15.37
CA VAL A 74 1.41 9.05 -14.70
C VAL A 74 0.41 8.30 -13.85
N GLN A 75 0.32 7.00 -14.07
CA GLN A 75 -0.43 6.08 -13.23
C GLN A 75 0.53 5.32 -12.31
N THR A 76 0.00 4.70 -11.28
CA THR A 76 0.80 4.18 -10.19
C THR A 76 0.29 2.80 -9.73
N LEU A 77 1.22 1.90 -9.48
CA LEU A 77 0.98 0.67 -8.74
C LEU A 77 1.17 0.94 -7.25
N TYR A 78 0.18 0.58 -6.46
CA TYR A 78 0.21 0.67 -5.00
C TYR A 78 0.19 -0.71 -4.37
N SER A 79 0.91 -0.88 -3.28
CA SER A 79 0.79 -2.01 -2.38
C SER A 79 0.73 -1.49 -0.95
N VAL A 80 -0.44 -1.52 -0.36
CA VAL A 80 -0.77 -0.87 0.91
C VAL A 80 -0.97 -1.90 2.00
N LEU A 81 -0.38 -1.65 3.16
CA LEU A 81 -0.55 -2.51 4.34
C LEU A 81 -1.86 -2.20 5.05
N ASP A 82 -2.71 -3.21 5.17
CA ASP A 82 -3.86 -3.21 6.08
C ASP A 82 -3.57 -4.14 7.26
N ASN A 83 -3.09 -3.59 8.36
CA ASN A 83 -3.04 -4.27 9.64
C ASN A 83 -3.93 -3.59 10.68
N THR A 84 -5.03 -3.01 10.22
CA THR A 84 -6.06 -2.38 11.05
C THR A 84 -6.52 -3.35 12.13
N ARG A 85 -6.56 -2.88 13.36
CA ARG A 85 -7.06 -3.67 14.49
C ARG A 85 -8.54 -3.40 14.67
N TYR A 86 -9.26 -4.47 14.95
CA TYR A 86 -10.69 -4.43 15.22
C TYR A 86 -10.96 -4.86 16.66
N ARG A 87 -12.02 -4.35 17.23
CA ARG A 87 -12.59 -4.82 18.48
C ARG A 87 -14.07 -5.15 18.32
N GLU A 88 -14.54 -6.13 19.07
CA GLU A 88 -15.95 -6.40 19.17
C GLU A 88 -16.59 -5.42 20.17
N ILE A 89 -17.68 -4.80 19.75
CA ILE A 89 -18.53 -4.00 20.62
C ILE A 89 -19.94 -4.56 20.66
N THR A 90 -20.59 -4.43 21.80
CA THR A 90 -21.99 -4.79 21.98
C THR A 90 -22.84 -3.53 21.87
N THR A 91 -23.85 -3.57 21.02
CA THR A 91 -24.81 -2.50 20.82
C THR A 91 -26.23 -3.01 21.09
N SER A 92 -27.22 -2.13 21.11
CA SER A 92 -28.64 -2.52 21.21
C SER A 92 -29.11 -3.39 20.04
N LEU A 93 -28.37 -3.41 18.91
CA LEU A 93 -28.66 -4.22 17.73
C LEU A 93 -27.83 -5.51 17.68
N GLY A 94 -27.07 -5.83 18.74
CA GLY A 94 -26.19 -6.99 18.80
C GLY A 94 -24.70 -6.64 18.75
N LYS A 95 -23.88 -7.65 18.56
CA LYS A 95 -22.43 -7.52 18.47
C LYS A 95 -22.01 -7.08 17.06
N ARG A 96 -21.04 -6.17 16.99
CA ARG A 96 -20.41 -5.76 15.73
C ARG A 96 -18.91 -5.53 15.91
N LEU A 97 -18.18 -5.57 14.82
CA LEU A 97 -16.78 -5.17 14.78
C LEU A 97 -16.69 -3.68 14.46
N GLU A 98 -15.80 -2.99 15.15
CA GLU A 98 -15.37 -1.65 14.81
C GLU A 98 -13.86 -1.51 14.85
N VAL A 99 -13.32 -0.50 14.19
CA VAL A 99 -11.90 -0.18 14.25
C VAL A 99 -11.54 0.20 15.68
N HIS A 100 -10.45 -0.39 16.19
CA HIS A 100 -9.98 -0.09 17.53
C HIS A 100 -9.56 1.38 17.64
N PRO A 101 -10.12 2.19 18.55
CA PRO A 101 -9.89 3.64 18.60
C PRO A 101 -8.44 4.00 18.93
N GLY A 102 -7.68 3.12 19.59
CA GLY A 102 -6.27 3.27 19.84
C GLY A 102 -5.38 3.11 18.60
N GLY A 103 -6.00 2.86 17.42
CA GLY A 103 -5.32 2.83 16.13
C GLY A 103 -4.17 1.84 16.09
N GLY A 104 -2.97 2.34 16.19
CA GLY A 104 -1.76 1.56 16.13
C GLY A 104 -1.09 1.27 17.46
N SER A 105 -1.66 1.67 18.60
CA SER A 105 -1.01 1.47 19.90
C SER A 105 -0.99 0.00 20.30
N CYS A 106 0.16 -0.45 20.77
CA CYS A 106 0.25 -1.72 21.48
C CYS A 106 -0.12 -1.51 22.96
N PRO A 107 -0.83 -2.45 23.58
CA PRO A 107 -1.01 -2.42 25.02
C PRO A 107 0.35 -2.39 25.75
N SER A 108 0.42 -1.68 26.85
CA SER A 108 1.65 -1.62 27.65
C SER A 108 2.09 -3.02 28.05
N GLY A 109 3.36 -3.34 27.85
CA GLY A 109 3.94 -4.66 28.15
C GLY A 109 3.63 -5.76 27.14
N ALA A 110 2.88 -5.50 26.08
CA ALA A 110 2.61 -6.49 25.05
C ALA A 110 3.67 -6.48 23.95
N ASP A 111 4.12 -7.67 23.56
CA ASP A 111 4.94 -7.86 22.36
C ASP A 111 4.04 -7.81 21.13
N CYS A 112 3.82 -6.63 20.60
CA CYS A 112 3.02 -6.45 19.40
C CYS A 112 3.58 -5.37 18.49
N VAL A 113 3.28 -5.47 17.20
CA VAL A 113 3.54 -4.41 16.23
C VAL A 113 2.38 -3.43 16.25
N PRO A 114 2.63 -2.12 16.42
CA PRO A 114 1.57 -1.13 16.29
C PRO A 114 0.93 -1.20 14.91
N ALA A 115 -0.40 -1.13 14.85
CA ALA A 115 -1.07 -0.93 13.58
C ALA A 115 -0.71 0.47 13.04
N PRO A 116 -0.51 0.66 11.74
CA PRO A 116 -0.32 1.99 11.18
C PRO A 116 -1.54 2.85 11.48
N ALA A 117 -1.33 4.15 11.57
CA ALA A 117 -2.45 5.09 11.59
C ALA A 117 -3.36 4.79 10.38
N ALA A 118 -4.68 4.83 10.60
CA ALA A 118 -5.65 4.57 9.55
C ALA A 118 -5.31 5.37 8.30
N LEU A 119 -5.12 4.66 7.18
CA LEU A 119 -4.94 5.27 5.88
C LEU A 119 -6.31 5.79 5.43
N GLY A 120 -6.67 6.97 5.85
CA GLY A 120 -7.95 7.59 5.50
C GLY A 120 -7.83 8.63 4.38
N ALA A 121 -8.92 9.32 4.12
CA ALA A 121 -8.92 10.49 3.24
C ALA A 121 -7.87 11.51 3.73
N GLY A 122 -6.91 11.86 2.87
CA GLY A 122 -5.81 12.76 3.19
C GLY A 122 -4.48 12.07 3.52
N VAL A 123 -4.42 10.74 3.62
CA VAL A 123 -3.14 10.04 3.64
C VAL A 123 -2.62 9.94 2.23
N THR A 124 -1.46 10.53 2.02
CA THR A 124 -0.80 10.65 0.72
C THR A 124 0.20 9.52 0.50
N THR A 125 0.67 9.37 -0.72
CA THR A 125 1.80 8.51 -1.07
C THR A 125 3.07 8.79 -0.27
N ALA A 126 3.17 9.94 0.44
CA ALA A 126 4.29 10.25 1.33
C ALA A 126 4.50 9.25 2.47
N LYS A 127 3.50 8.43 2.80
CA LYS A 127 3.61 7.33 3.77
C LYS A 127 3.94 5.98 3.15
N LEU A 128 4.19 5.94 1.85
CA LEU A 128 4.55 4.73 1.13
C LEU A 128 6.01 4.82 0.68
N ALA A 129 6.73 3.71 0.79
CA ALA A 129 8.09 3.61 0.28
C ALA A 129 8.07 3.67 -1.25
N ARG A 130 8.99 4.40 -1.83
CA ARG A 130 9.11 4.54 -3.28
C ARG A 130 9.88 3.39 -3.87
N ARG A 131 9.40 2.87 -4.99
CA ARG A 131 10.12 1.99 -5.89
C ARG A 131 10.26 2.64 -7.26
N GLU A 132 11.28 2.29 -7.98
CA GLU A 132 11.53 2.77 -9.34
C GLU A 132 11.74 1.59 -10.26
N PHE A 133 11.25 1.74 -11.49
CA PHE A 133 11.63 0.89 -12.59
C PHE A 133 12.91 1.47 -13.21
N ILE A 134 13.92 0.63 -13.36
CA ILE A 134 15.16 0.98 -14.06
C ILE A 134 15.38 -0.01 -15.19
N GLU A 135 15.89 0.49 -16.31
CA GLU A 135 16.36 -0.36 -17.40
C GLU A 135 17.72 -0.97 -17.00
N ASP A 136 17.87 -2.28 -17.23
CA ASP A 136 19.10 -3.01 -17.02
C ASP A 136 19.32 -3.94 -18.22
N GLY A 137 20.06 -3.45 -19.21
CA GLY A 137 20.21 -4.11 -20.50
C GLY A 137 18.87 -4.26 -21.24
N ASP A 138 18.55 -5.49 -21.62
CA ASP A 138 17.29 -5.82 -22.33
C ASP A 138 16.09 -6.03 -21.38
N TYR A 139 16.29 -5.86 -20.06
CA TYR A 139 15.29 -6.12 -19.04
C TYR A 139 15.10 -4.90 -18.15
N GLY A 140 13.91 -4.79 -17.56
CA GLY A 140 13.64 -3.82 -16.53
C GLY A 140 13.75 -4.45 -15.14
N VAL A 141 14.27 -3.70 -14.19
CA VAL A 141 14.37 -4.12 -12.78
C VAL A 141 13.67 -3.10 -11.90
N ILE A 142 12.90 -3.61 -10.93
CA ILE A 142 12.30 -2.75 -9.90
C ILE A 142 13.30 -2.57 -8.76
N LYS A 143 13.73 -1.34 -8.55
CA LYS A 143 14.65 -0.95 -7.49
C LYS A 143 13.90 -0.32 -6.32
N GLU A 144 14.31 -0.66 -5.11
CA GLU A 144 13.88 0.06 -3.92
C GLU A 144 14.65 1.39 -3.82
N VAL A 145 13.92 2.51 -3.77
CA VAL A 145 14.49 3.83 -3.50
C VAL A 145 14.52 4.07 -1.99
N ASP A 146 13.39 3.81 -1.34
CA ASP A 146 13.30 3.79 0.12
C ASP A 146 13.54 2.37 0.62
N GLU A 147 14.58 2.19 1.41
CA GLU A 147 14.93 0.87 1.92
C GLU A 147 13.96 0.42 3.01
N LEU A 148 13.23 -0.66 2.73
CA LEU A 148 12.30 -1.30 3.68
C LEU A 148 13.03 -2.30 4.59
N LYS A 149 13.99 -1.82 5.37
CA LYS A 149 14.64 -2.62 6.42
C LYS A 149 13.71 -2.85 7.60
N LEU A 150 14.03 -3.86 8.42
CA LEU A 150 13.28 -4.12 9.66
C LEU A 150 13.17 -2.90 10.57
N GLU A 151 14.21 -2.06 10.61
CA GLU A 151 14.29 -0.86 11.43
C GLU A 151 13.45 0.31 10.89
N THR A 152 13.28 0.39 9.59
CA THR A 152 12.60 1.53 8.92
C THR A 152 11.18 1.22 8.50
N TRP A 153 10.77 -0.04 8.53
CA TRP A 153 9.44 -0.49 8.09
C TRP A 153 8.29 0.25 8.79
N ALA A 154 8.46 0.62 10.07
CA ALA A 154 7.47 1.36 10.84
C ALA A 154 7.14 2.75 10.26
N ASN A 155 8.01 3.29 9.41
CA ASN A 155 7.80 4.60 8.78
C ASN A 155 6.86 4.54 7.58
N PHE A 156 6.59 3.35 7.06
CA PHE A 156 5.86 3.15 5.81
C PHE A 156 4.64 2.23 6.00
N ASN A 157 3.57 2.57 5.31
CA ASN A 157 2.34 1.79 5.24
C ASN A 157 2.24 0.94 3.95
N GLY A 158 3.36 0.61 3.37
CA GLY A 158 3.47 -0.10 2.11
C GLY A 158 4.43 0.60 1.14
N TRP A 159 4.22 0.42 -0.15
CA TRP A 159 5.07 0.98 -1.19
C TRP A 159 4.27 1.35 -2.44
N TYR A 160 4.87 2.13 -3.30
CA TYR A 160 4.32 2.48 -4.60
C TYR A 160 5.39 2.48 -5.69
N LEU A 161 4.95 2.31 -6.93
CA LEU A 161 5.74 2.35 -8.14
C LEU A 161 4.97 3.15 -9.20
N ASP A 162 5.54 4.24 -9.68
CA ASP A 162 5.00 4.94 -10.83
C ASP A 162 5.32 4.16 -12.10
N LEU A 163 4.33 4.02 -12.98
CA LEU A 163 4.51 3.31 -14.23
C LEU A 163 5.43 4.12 -15.16
N PRO A 164 6.42 3.46 -15.80
CA PRO A 164 7.50 4.18 -16.49
C PRO A 164 7.10 4.75 -17.84
N ALA A 165 6.17 4.13 -18.55
CA ALA A 165 5.81 4.54 -19.89
C ALA A 165 4.70 5.60 -19.88
N VAL A 166 4.78 6.52 -20.83
CA VAL A 166 3.78 7.58 -21.02
C VAL A 166 2.43 6.95 -21.39
N GLY A 167 1.41 7.28 -20.61
CA GLY A 167 0.05 6.78 -20.81
C GLY A 167 -0.18 5.32 -20.39
N GLU A 168 0.81 4.68 -19.76
CA GLU A 168 0.71 3.34 -19.21
C GLU A 168 -0.35 3.27 -18.09
N ARG A 169 -1.12 2.19 -18.03
CA ARG A 169 -2.24 2.03 -17.10
C ARG A 169 -2.38 0.58 -16.66
N LEU A 170 -2.80 0.37 -15.43
CA LEU A 170 -3.14 -0.94 -14.91
C LEU A 170 -4.66 -1.12 -14.93
N LEU A 171 -5.15 -1.81 -15.94
CA LEU A 171 -6.58 -1.99 -16.22
C LEU A 171 -7.09 -3.38 -15.86
N LYS A 172 -6.19 -4.30 -15.52
CA LYS A 172 -6.51 -5.68 -15.14
C LYS A 172 -6.09 -5.95 -13.71
N PRO A 173 -6.75 -6.88 -13.02
CA PRO A 173 -6.29 -7.34 -11.72
C PRO A 173 -4.89 -7.95 -11.85
N MET A 174 -4.09 -7.78 -10.82
CA MET A 174 -2.80 -8.47 -10.70
C MET A 174 -3.03 -9.87 -10.17
N GLU A 175 -2.19 -10.80 -10.56
CA GLU A 175 -2.28 -12.19 -10.14
C GLU A 175 -0.96 -12.64 -9.52
N PHE A 176 -1.02 -13.41 -8.43
CA PHE A 176 0.15 -14.08 -7.92
C PHE A 176 0.45 -15.31 -8.78
N TYR A 177 1.71 -15.44 -9.19
CA TYR A 177 2.16 -16.61 -9.92
C TYR A 177 2.32 -17.77 -8.95
N ASP A 178 1.44 -18.77 -9.09
CA ASP A 178 1.41 -19.95 -8.23
C ASP A 178 1.39 -19.56 -6.73
N ALA A 179 1.89 -20.37 -5.84
CA ALA A 179 2.04 -20.06 -4.41
C ALA A 179 3.24 -19.13 -4.10
N SER A 180 3.85 -18.52 -5.13
CA SER A 180 5.06 -17.69 -4.99
C SER A 180 4.76 -16.26 -4.52
N ASN A 181 5.83 -15.51 -4.22
CA ASN A 181 5.76 -14.06 -3.97
C ASN A 181 5.87 -13.22 -5.26
N LEU A 182 5.91 -13.87 -6.41
CA LEU A 182 5.90 -13.19 -7.70
C LEU A 182 4.49 -12.77 -8.05
N MET A 183 4.35 -11.56 -8.54
CA MET A 183 3.08 -11.01 -9.00
C MET A 183 3.22 -10.60 -10.45
N THR A 184 2.28 -11.05 -11.27
CA THR A 184 2.17 -10.64 -12.67
C THR A 184 1.20 -9.48 -12.78
N MET A 185 1.54 -8.52 -13.61
CA MET A 185 0.68 -7.39 -13.96
C MET A 185 0.74 -7.14 -15.46
N TRP A 186 -0.31 -6.54 -15.98
CA TRP A 186 -0.42 -6.12 -17.38
C TRP A 186 -0.74 -4.63 -17.43
N SER A 187 0.08 -3.90 -18.13
CA SER A 187 -0.09 -2.47 -18.40
C SER A 187 -0.38 -2.19 -19.87
#